data_e8bddf271cd87cb178b7c8e212a78289
#
_entry.id   e8bddf271cd87cb178b7c8e212a78289
#
_cell.length_a   1.000
_cell.length_b   1.000
_cell.length_c   1.000
_cell.angle_alpha   90.00
_cell.angle_beta   90.00
_cell.angle_gamma   90.00
#
_symmetry.space_group_name_H-M   'P 1'
#
loop_
_entity.id
_entity.type
_entity.pdbx_description
1 polymer ?
#
loop_
_entity_poly.entity_id
_entity_poly.type
_entity_poly.pdbx_seq_one_letter_code
_entity_poly.pdbx_strand_id
1 'polypeptide(L)'
;NEIELDRRYLQGNFAGSLMQSLRGVPGVKAMSIGSGQSKPAIRGLGFNRMVVVEDGIKHESQQWGDDHGLEIDQFAIDRIEIIKGPAALLYGSDAIGGVINLYSNYVPVKPLEGSVSLFSRTNNASLGVSAKLQGRSKKFFYKANMTWIDYADYKVPTDSIQYYSYWIKLKDRTLRNTAGREHDGSFTLGYLGYHFRTDLKVSDSYAKSGFFANAHGLEVRLSDIDYDASRRDIDLPYQTVNHLKIMSHSVYQVGNLVIEGNLAYQNNLRKELSEPVSHGYMPVPPG
;
A
#
# COMPACT_ATOMS: atom_id res chain seq x y z
N ASN A 1 0.75 13.07 -21.08
CA ASN A 1 0.23 11.72 -20.76
C ASN A 1 -0.02 11.60 -19.28
N GLU A 2 -1.06 12.25 -18.84
CA GLU A 2 -1.56 12.28 -17.46
C GLU A 2 -2.88 11.54 -17.40
N ILE A 3 -3.06 10.74 -16.35
CA ILE A 3 -4.28 9.98 -16.09
C ILE A 3 -4.73 10.33 -14.68
N GLU A 4 -5.97 10.79 -14.56
CA GLU A 4 -6.60 11.10 -13.28
C GLU A 4 -7.67 10.05 -12.95
N LEU A 5 -7.66 9.59 -11.69
CA LEU A 5 -8.57 8.59 -11.17
C LEU A 5 -9.20 9.11 -9.89
N ASP A 6 -10.51 9.07 -9.80
CA ASP A 6 -11.26 9.52 -8.65
C ASP A 6 -11.52 8.40 -7.63
N ARG A 7 -12.12 8.78 -6.50
CA ARG A 7 -12.50 7.82 -5.45
C ARG A 7 -13.45 6.72 -5.96
N ARG A 8 -14.33 7.01 -6.92
CA ARG A 8 -15.28 6.02 -7.47
C ARG A 8 -14.54 4.92 -8.20
N TYR A 9 -13.52 5.30 -8.98
CA TYR A 9 -12.65 4.34 -9.64
C TYR A 9 -11.96 3.43 -8.61
N LEU A 10 -11.38 4.00 -7.55
CA LEU A 10 -10.67 3.24 -6.52
C LEU A 10 -11.59 2.27 -5.79
N GLN A 11 -12.79 2.70 -5.42
CA GLN A 11 -13.78 1.84 -4.76
C GLN A 11 -14.28 0.72 -5.67
N GLY A 12 -14.54 1.01 -6.93
CA GLY A 12 -15.03 0.04 -7.92
C GLY A 12 -13.98 -0.99 -8.36
N ASN A 13 -12.70 -0.67 -8.22
CA ASN A 13 -11.58 -1.51 -8.65
C ASN A 13 -10.72 -2.03 -7.49
N PHE A 14 -11.26 -2.03 -6.27
CA PHE A 14 -10.53 -2.54 -5.11
C PHE A 14 -10.06 -3.98 -5.33
N ALA A 15 -8.75 -4.22 -5.22
CA ALA A 15 -8.12 -5.50 -5.54
C ALA A 15 -7.16 -6.01 -4.45
N GLY A 16 -7.29 -5.52 -3.21
CA GLY A 16 -6.49 -5.95 -2.06
C GLY A 16 -5.40 -4.95 -1.67
N SER A 17 -4.83 -4.21 -2.60
CA SER A 17 -3.90 -3.11 -2.32
C SER A 17 -4.12 -1.98 -3.32
N LEU A 18 -3.64 -0.79 -2.98
CA LEU A 18 -3.76 0.40 -3.82
C LEU A 18 -3.23 0.14 -5.25
N MET A 19 -2.04 -0.44 -5.35
CA MET A 19 -1.42 -0.66 -6.66
C MET A 19 -2.10 -1.75 -7.48
N GLN A 20 -2.64 -2.78 -6.84
CA GLN A 20 -3.46 -3.78 -7.52
C GLN A 20 -4.75 -3.18 -8.06
N SER A 21 -5.32 -2.19 -7.38
CA SER A 21 -6.49 -1.45 -7.86
C SER A 21 -6.21 -0.63 -9.13
N LEU A 22 -4.96 -0.29 -9.40
CA LEU A 22 -4.52 0.46 -10.58
C LEU A 22 -4.16 -0.41 -11.80
N ARG A 23 -4.16 -1.74 -11.69
CA ARG A 23 -3.72 -2.63 -12.79
C ARG A 23 -4.56 -2.53 -14.07
N GLY A 24 -5.78 -2.01 -13.98
CA GLY A 24 -6.63 -1.71 -15.15
C GLY A 24 -6.22 -0.47 -15.93
N VAL A 25 -5.28 0.33 -15.40
CA VAL A 25 -4.79 1.55 -16.04
C VAL A 25 -3.72 1.20 -17.08
N PRO A 26 -3.89 1.62 -18.37
CA PRO A 26 -2.91 1.30 -19.41
C PRO A 26 -1.48 1.67 -19.03
N GLY A 27 -0.56 0.70 -19.14
CA GLY A 27 0.86 0.88 -18.84
C GLY A 27 1.21 0.93 -17.36
N VAL A 28 0.27 0.72 -16.44
CA VAL A 28 0.51 0.55 -15.01
C VAL A 28 0.40 -0.94 -14.65
N LYS A 29 1.35 -1.44 -13.91
CA LYS A 29 1.35 -2.79 -13.35
C LYS A 29 1.57 -2.72 -11.84
N ALA A 30 0.96 -3.64 -11.11
CA ALA A 30 1.29 -3.91 -9.73
C ALA A 30 2.32 -5.04 -9.69
N MET A 31 3.45 -4.79 -9.08
CA MET A 31 4.38 -5.83 -8.65
C MET A 31 3.95 -6.21 -7.24
N SER A 32 3.50 -7.45 -7.05
CA SER A 32 2.94 -7.85 -5.76
C SER A 32 3.44 -9.21 -5.34
N ILE A 33 3.73 -9.33 -4.06
CA ILE A 33 3.92 -10.59 -3.35
C ILE A 33 2.76 -10.72 -2.38
N GLY A 34 1.89 -11.70 -2.61
CA GLY A 34 0.73 -11.90 -1.78
C GLY A 34 -0.40 -10.88 -2.01
N SER A 35 -1.31 -10.82 -1.05
CA SER A 35 -2.60 -10.15 -1.20
C SER A 35 -2.59 -8.66 -0.87
N GLY A 36 -1.79 -8.24 0.11
CA GLY A 36 -1.81 -6.86 0.62
C GLY A 36 -0.59 -6.03 0.18
N GLN A 37 0.44 -6.66 -0.38
CA GLN A 37 1.69 -5.97 -0.69
C GLN A 37 1.89 -5.81 -2.17
N SER A 38 2.03 -4.58 -2.60
CA SER A 38 2.30 -4.28 -3.99
C SER A 38 3.01 -2.94 -4.17
N LYS A 39 3.80 -2.87 -5.23
CA LYS A 39 4.47 -1.67 -5.72
C LYS A 39 4.02 -1.34 -7.13
N PRO A 40 4.08 -0.08 -7.52
CA PRO A 40 3.81 0.29 -8.89
C PRO A 40 4.98 -0.02 -9.81
N ALA A 41 4.64 -0.39 -11.05
CA ALA A 41 5.53 -0.34 -12.19
C ALA A 41 4.83 0.34 -13.36
N ILE A 42 5.47 1.32 -13.98
CA ILE A 42 4.95 1.99 -15.18
C ILE A 42 5.84 1.61 -16.36
N ARG A 43 5.24 1.07 -17.42
CA ARG A 43 5.95 0.63 -18.63
C ARG A 43 7.13 -0.31 -18.35
N GLY A 44 7.01 -1.15 -17.34
CA GLY A 44 8.05 -2.09 -16.93
C GLY A 44 9.13 -1.50 -16.02
N LEU A 45 9.08 -0.21 -15.72
CA LEU A 45 9.99 0.45 -14.80
C LEU A 45 9.34 0.53 -13.41
N GLY A 46 10.04 0.04 -12.41
CA GLY A 46 9.61 0.05 -11.00
C GLY A 46 10.74 0.47 -10.06
N PHE A 47 10.55 0.23 -8.76
CA PHE A 47 11.52 0.52 -7.70
C PHE A 47 11.99 1.99 -7.66
N ASN A 48 13.31 2.20 -7.65
CA ASN A 48 13.97 3.50 -7.64
C ASN A 48 13.85 4.28 -8.97
N ARG A 49 13.04 3.79 -9.92
CA ARG A 49 12.78 4.48 -11.20
C ARG A 49 11.38 5.10 -11.26
N MET A 50 10.66 4.99 -10.17
CA MET A 50 9.33 5.57 -10.01
C MET A 50 9.22 6.31 -8.70
N VAL A 51 8.43 7.36 -8.68
CA VAL A 51 8.16 8.15 -7.49
C VAL A 51 6.68 8.07 -7.15
N VAL A 52 6.38 7.80 -5.89
CA VAL A 52 5.05 7.98 -5.32
C VAL A 52 5.09 9.22 -4.44
N VAL A 53 4.11 10.08 -4.61
CA VAL A 53 3.98 11.35 -3.86
C VAL A 53 2.62 11.35 -3.19
N GLU A 54 2.57 11.72 -1.93
CA GLU A 54 1.32 11.88 -1.17
C GLU A 54 1.21 13.34 -0.71
N ASP A 55 0.15 14.02 -1.17
CA ASP A 55 -0.12 15.44 -0.86
C ASP A 55 1.11 16.36 -1.04
N GLY A 56 1.89 16.14 -2.11
CA GLY A 56 3.10 16.91 -2.43
C GLY A 56 4.38 16.43 -1.75
N ILE A 57 4.33 15.40 -0.91
CA ILE A 57 5.47 14.83 -0.19
C ILE A 57 5.84 13.48 -0.82
N LYS A 58 7.12 13.29 -1.17
CA LYS A 58 7.63 12.00 -1.65
C LYS A 58 7.43 10.93 -0.57
N HIS A 59 6.76 9.84 -0.95
CA HIS A 59 6.62 8.67 -0.09
C HIS A 59 7.95 7.92 -0.03
N GLU A 60 8.53 7.85 1.14
CA GLU A 60 9.82 7.19 1.35
C GLU A 60 9.66 5.67 1.49
N SER A 61 10.78 4.95 1.41
CA SER A 61 10.88 3.49 1.62
C SER A 61 10.23 2.60 0.56
N GLN A 62 9.94 3.14 -0.64
CA GLN A 62 9.38 2.35 -1.74
C GLN A 62 10.42 1.69 -2.65
N GLN A 63 11.70 2.08 -2.53
CA GLN A 63 12.78 1.67 -3.43
C GLN A 63 13.36 0.28 -3.14
N TRP A 64 12.99 -0.33 -2.04
CA TRP A 64 13.48 -1.65 -1.63
C TRP A 64 12.81 -2.78 -2.42
N GLY A 65 13.38 -3.95 -2.37
CA GLY A 65 13.07 -5.19 -3.11
C GLY A 65 11.63 -5.49 -3.53
N ASP A 66 11.41 -6.52 -4.28
CA ASP A 66 10.10 -6.91 -4.84
C ASP A 66 9.06 -7.24 -3.78
N ASP A 67 9.53 -7.66 -2.63
CA ASP A 67 8.79 -8.15 -1.47
C ASP A 67 8.30 -7.04 -0.53
N HIS A 68 8.56 -5.78 -0.88
CA HIS A 68 8.11 -4.63 -0.09
C HIS A 68 6.94 -3.92 -0.76
N GLY A 69 5.87 -3.67 -0.02
CA GLY A 69 4.70 -2.92 -0.48
C GLY A 69 4.81 -1.42 -0.26
N LEU A 70 3.75 -0.70 -0.62
CA LEU A 70 3.49 0.66 -0.22
C LEU A 70 2.55 0.65 0.98
N GLU A 71 2.95 1.27 2.06
CA GLU A 71 2.16 1.44 3.28
C GLU A 71 1.29 2.70 3.13
N ILE A 72 0.20 2.57 2.41
CA ILE A 72 -0.74 3.67 2.13
C ILE A 72 -2.17 3.15 2.21
N ASP A 73 -2.96 3.75 3.09
CA ASP A 73 -4.40 3.49 3.16
C ASP A 73 -5.12 4.05 1.93
N GLN A 74 -5.52 3.18 1.02
CA GLN A 74 -6.23 3.58 -0.20
C GLN A 74 -7.60 4.21 0.06
N PHE A 75 -8.23 3.93 1.21
CA PHE A 75 -9.53 4.51 1.57
C PHE A 75 -9.41 5.96 2.05
N ALA A 76 -8.20 6.38 2.45
CA ALA A 76 -7.89 7.76 2.78
C ALA A 76 -7.63 8.62 1.53
N ILE A 77 -7.36 8.01 0.37
CA ILE A 77 -7.07 8.72 -0.87
C ILE A 77 -8.36 9.19 -1.56
N ASP A 78 -8.36 10.45 -1.98
CA ASP A 78 -9.47 11.08 -2.69
C ASP A 78 -9.31 11.02 -4.22
N ARG A 79 -8.06 11.15 -4.71
CA ARG A 79 -7.72 11.21 -6.13
C ARG A 79 -6.30 10.70 -6.37
N ILE A 80 -6.09 10.07 -7.51
CA ILE A 80 -4.76 9.66 -7.99
C ILE A 80 -4.51 10.28 -9.34
N GLU A 81 -3.31 10.79 -9.53
CA GLU A 81 -2.80 11.28 -10.79
C GLU A 81 -1.56 10.48 -11.18
N ILE A 82 -1.53 9.96 -12.40
CA ILE A 82 -0.42 9.18 -12.91
C ILE A 82 0.23 9.95 -14.05
N ILE A 83 1.47 10.38 -13.85
CA ILE A 83 2.25 11.17 -14.79
C ILE A 83 3.28 10.26 -15.47
N LYS A 84 3.25 10.20 -16.80
CA LYS A 84 4.13 9.36 -17.62
C LYS A 84 4.94 10.22 -18.59
N GLY A 85 6.22 9.85 -18.76
CA GLY A 85 7.11 10.51 -19.72
C GLY A 85 7.79 11.76 -19.15
N PRO A 86 8.25 12.71 -19.99
CA PRO A 86 9.15 13.79 -19.58
C PRO A 86 8.65 14.68 -18.45
N ALA A 87 7.34 14.87 -18.31
CA ALA A 87 6.76 15.65 -17.22
C ALA A 87 7.05 15.06 -15.83
N ALA A 88 7.30 13.75 -15.74
CA ALA A 88 7.66 13.11 -14.50
C ALA A 88 9.03 13.56 -13.97
N LEU A 89 9.93 14.02 -14.82
CA LEU A 89 11.27 14.49 -14.43
C LEU A 89 11.24 15.72 -13.53
N LEU A 90 10.14 16.46 -13.48
CA LEU A 90 9.95 17.56 -12.52
C LEU A 90 9.97 17.07 -11.06
N TYR A 91 9.76 15.78 -10.84
CA TYR A 91 9.80 15.14 -9.52
C TYR A 91 11.15 14.50 -9.18
N GLY A 92 12.17 14.76 -9.98
CA GLY A 92 13.55 14.32 -9.77
C GLY A 92 13.98 13.15 -10.66
N SER A 93 15.26 12.77 -10.56
CA SER A 93 15.90 11.74 -11.37
C SER A 93 15.26 10.34 -11.19
N ASP A 94 14.70 10.07 -10.03
CA ASP A 94 14.07 8.79 -9.69
C ASP A 94 12.75 8.60 -10.44
N ALA A 95 12.20 9.65 -11.05
CA ALA A 95 10.89 9.63 -11.71
C ALA A 95 10.96 9.24 -13.20
N ILE A 96 12.04 8.65 -13.69
CA ILE A 96 12.21 8.25 -15.11
C ILE A 96 11.06 7.35 -15.60
N GLY A 97 10.59 6.44 -14.79
CA GLY A 97 9.47 5.55 -15.11
C GLY A 97 8.11 6.23 -15.06
N GLY A 98 7.98 7.24 -14.21
CA GLY A 98 6.75 7.99 -13.97
C GLY A 98 6.55 8.36 -12.50
N VAL A 99 5.46 9.07 -12.26
CA VAL A 99 5.04 9.51 -10.93
C VAL A 99 3.61 9.10 -10.68
N ILE A 100 3.33 8.68 -9.46
CA ILE A 100 1.97 8.48 -8.95
C ILE A 100 1.74 9.50 -7.83
N ASN A 101 0.92 10.51 -8.09
CA ASN A 101 0.50 11.48 -7.10
C ASN A 101 -0.79 11.00 -6.42
N LEU A 102 -0.76 10.92 -5.12
CA LEU A 102 -1.87 10.55 -4.26
C LEU A 102 -2.35 11.80 -3.52
N TYR A 103 -3.62 12.11 -3.67
CA TYR A 103 -4.21 13.28 -3.04
C TYR A 103 -5.25 12.85 -2.01
N SER A 104 -5.04 13.29 -0.79
CA SER A 104 -6.00 13.18 0.31
C SER A 104 -6.39 14.55 0.89
N ASN A 105 -6.07 15.61 0.15
CA ASN A 105 -6.16 17.00 0.60
C ASN A 105 -7.49 17.69 0.29
N TYR A 106 -8.53 16.93 -0.06
CA TYR A 106 -9.88 17.47 -0.22
C TYR A 106 -10.36 18.18 1.05
N VAL A 107 -10.88 19.38 0.89
CA VAL A 107 -11.45 20.15 1.99
C VAL A 107 -12.95 19.91 2.08
N PRO A 108 -13.49 19.39 3.20
CA PRO A 108 -14.91 19.19 3.36
C PRO A 108 -15.69 20.48 3.23
N VAL A 109 -16.87 20.43 2.63
CA VAL A 109 -17.78 21.58 2.51
C VAL A 109 -18.95 21.50 3.48
N LYS A 110 -19.34 20.28 3.89
CA LYS A 110 -20.42 20.05 4.85
C LYS A 110 -19.92 20.19 6.29
N PRO A 111 -20.80 20.56 7.23
CA PRO A 111 -20.44 20.60 8.66
C PRO A 111 -20.01 19.24 9.21
N LEU A 112 -20.64 18.18 8.73
CA LEU A 112 -20.36 16.80 9.09
C LEU A 112 -20.77 15.88 7.95
N GLU A 113 -19.88 14.99 7.56
CA GLU A 113 -20.16 13.87 6.66
C GLU A 113 -19.29 12.67 7.04
N GLY A 114 -19.82 11.49 6.83
CA GLY A 114 -19.11 10.25 7.12
C GLY A 114 -19.49 9.15 6.15
N SER A 115 -18.63 8.16 6.07
CA SER A 115 -18.85 6.94 5.29
C SER A 115 -18.22 5.74 5.97
N VAL A 116 -18.86 4.58 5.81
CA VAL A 116 -18.31 3.29 6.18
C VAL A 116 -18.28 2.42 4.93
N SER A 117 -17.14 1.82 4.66
CA SER A 117 -16.93 0.88 3.56
C SER A 117 -16.63 -0.50 4.14
N LEU A 118 -17.39 -1.49 3.71
CA LEU A 118 -17.16 -2.90 4.03
C LEU A 118 -16.77 -3.63 2.75
N PHE A 119 -15.79 -4.49 2.84
CA PHE A 119 -15.38 -5.29 1.69
C PHE A 119 -14.93 -6.68 2.11
N SER A 120 -15.09 -7.62 1.19
CA SER A 120 -14.66 -9.00 1.38
C SER A 120 -14.20 -9.60 0.05
N ARG A 121 -13.30 -10.57 0.11
CA ARG A 121 -12.81 -11.33 -1.04
C ARG A 121 -12.76 -12.81 -0.70
N THR A 122 -13.23 -13.64 -1.60
CA THR A 122 -13.33 -15.10 -1.37
C THR A 122 -12.01 -15.84 -1.53
N ASN A 123 -11.12 -15.35 -2.38
CA ASN A 123 -9.85 -16.03 -2.67
C ASN A 123 -9.01 -16.25 -1.40
N ASN A 124 -8.87 -15.22 -0.60
CA ASN A 124 -8.09 -15.22 0.65
C ASN A 124 -8.98 -14.93 1.87
N ALA A 125 -10.29 -15.12 1.77
CA ALA A 125 -11.25 -14.85 2.83
C ALA A 125 -10.99 -13.49 3.52
N SER A 126 -10.58 -12.46 2.76
CA SER A 126 -10.30 -11.15 3.34
C SER A 126 -11.58 -10.47 3.77
N LEU A 127 -11.47 -9.78 4.90
CA LEU A 127 -12.51 -8.94 5.45
C LEU A 127 -11.87 -7.60 5.82
N GLY A 128 -12.53 -6.52 5.45
CA GLY A 128 -12.05 -5.19 5.82
C GLY A 128 -13.19 -4.22 6.05
N VAL A 129 -12.89 -3.23 6.88
CA VAL A 129 -13.74 -2.09 7.16
C VAL A 129 -12.91 -0.82 7.13
N SER A 130 -13.46 0.21 6.51
CA SER A 130 -12.90 1.56 6.58
C SER A 130 -13.99 2.53 6.96
N ALA A 131 -13.73 3.37 7.96
CA ALA A 131 -14.62 4.42 8.43
C ALA A 131 -13.95 5.78 8.22
N LYS A 132 -14.67 6.70 7.59
CA LYS A 132 -14.25 8.08 7.36
C LYS A 132 -15.25 9.04 7.98
N LEU A 133 -14.74 10.02 8.70
CA LEU A 133 -15.49 11.13 9.25
C LEU A 133 -14.79 12.44 8.89
N GLN A 134 -15.52 13.41 8.36
CA GLN A 134 -14.95 14.69 8.00
C GLN A 134 -16.00 15.79 8.12
N GLY A 135 -15.53 17.02 8.29
CA GLY A 135 -16.44 18.14 8.36
C GLY A 135 -15.71 19.47 8.39
N ARG A 136 -16.52 20.54 8.24
CA ARG A 136 -16.04 21.92 8.27
C ARG A 136 -16.97 22.80 9.09
N SER A 137 -16.39 23.59 9.97
CA SER A 137 -17.07 24.63 10.71
C SER A 137 -16.37 25.97 10.49
N LYS A 138 -17.04 26.89 9.79
CA LYS A 138 -16.48 28.21 9.44
C LYS A 138 -15.10 28.07 8.74
N LYS A 139 -14.04 28.41 9.46
CA LYS A 139 -12.66 28.44 8.97
C LYS A 139 -11.88 27.15 9.28
N PHE A 140 -12.42 26.26 10.09
CA PHE A 140 -11.75 25.03 10.47
C PHE A 140 -12.37 23.83 9.79
N PHE A 141 -11.54 22.88 9.38
CA PHE A 141 -12.00 21.59 8.90
C PHE A 141 -11.20 20.45 9.54
N TYR A 142 -11.82 19.30 9.59
CA TYR A 142 -11.21 18.09 10.12
C TYR A 142 -11.54 16.88 9.23
N LYS A 143 -10.64 15.91 9.23
CA LYS A 143 -10.86 14.60 8.62
C LYS A 143 -10.24 13.54 9.51
N ALA A 144 -10.93 12.43 9.67
CA ALA A 144 -10.44 11.24 10.34
C ALA A 144 -10.75 10.02 9.45
N ASN A 145 -9.80 9.11 9.32
CA ASN A 145 -10.00 7.84 8.63
C ASN A 145 -9.38 6.72 9.46
N MET A 146 -10.08 5.59 9.53
CA MET A 146 -9.57 4.36 10.15
C MET A 146 -9.92 3.18 9.24
N THR A 147 -8.93 2.35 8.96
CA THR A 147 -9.08 1.16 8.13
C THR A 147 -8.52 -0.04 8.86
N TRP A 148 -9.23 -1.16 8.81
CA TRP A 148 -8.80 -2.45 9.31
C TRP A 148 -9.04 -3.50 8.25
N ILE A 149 -8.02 -4.33 7.99
CA ILE A 149 -8.07 -5.41 7.02
C ILE A 149 -7.44 -6.65 7.64
N ASP A 150 -8.10 -7.77 7.50
CA ASP A 150 -7.58 -9.10 7.83
C ASP A 150 -7.81 -10.04 6.65
N TYR A 151 -6.80 -10.81 6.27
CA TYR A 151 -6.89 -11.77 5.18
C TYR A 151 -6.14 -13.05 5.51
N ALA A 152 -6.73 -14.16 5.06
CA ALA A 152 -6.15 -15.49 5.17
C ALA A 152 -5.20 -15.78 3.99
N ASP A 153 -4.56 -16.92 4.04
CA ASP A 153 -3.80 -17.48 2.94
C ASP A 153 -4.62 -17.52 1.65
N TYR A 154 -4.00 -17.15 0.53
CA TYR A 154 -4.70 -17.09 -0.75
C TYR A 154 -4.60 -18.38 -1.56
N LYS A 155 -5.62 -18.61 -2.37
CA LYS A 155 -5.69 -19.73 -3.31
C LYS A 155 -5.07 -19.37 -4.64
N VAL A 156 -4.42 -20.35 -5.25
CA VAL A 156 -3.84 -20.27 -6.60
C VAL A 156 -4.60 -21.19 -7.56
N PRO A 157 -4.55 -20.95 -8.89
CA PRO A 157 -5.29 -21.75 -9.87
C PRO A 157 -4.67 -23.13 -10.14
N THR A 158 -3.58 -23.48 -9.48
CA THR A 158 -2.88 -24.76 -9.61
C THR A 158 -2.92 -25.56 -8.31
N ASP A 159 -2.79 -26.86 -8.39
CA ASP A 159 -2.68 -27.76 -7.23
C ASP A 159 -1.23 -28.11 -6.88
N SER A 160 -0.27 -27.63 -7.66
CA SER A 160 1.14 -27.87 -7.44
C SER A 160 1.99 -26.69 -7.90
N ILE A 161 3.16 -26.54 -7.27
CA ILE A 161 4.18 -25.57 -7.63
C ILE A 161 5.49 -26.32 -7.96
N GLN A 162 6.27 -25.76 -8.88
CA GLN A 162 7.60 -26.24 -9.16
C GLN A 162 8.61 -25.55 -8.23
N TYR A 163 9.39 -26.36 -7.53
CA TYR A 163 10.51 -25.89 -6.71
C TYR A 163 11.78 -26.60 -7.18
N TYR A 164 12.72 -25.86 -7.75
CA TYR A 164 13.84 -26.44 -8.52
C TYR A 164 13.36 -27.44 -9.58
N SER A 165 13.74 -28.70 -9.45
CA SER A 165 13.41 -29.75 -10.40
C SER A 165 12.22 -30.64 -10.01
N TYR A 166 11.61 -30.42 -8.88
CA TYR A 166 10.50 -31.25 -8.41
C TYR A 166 9.22 -30.46 -8.18
N TRP A 167 8.08 -31.15 -8.22
CA TRP A 167 6.76 -30.62 -8.06
C TRP A 167 6.26 -30.86 -6.62
N ILE A 168 5.77 -29.83 -6.00
CA ILE A 168 5.20 -29.87 -4.66
C ILE A 168 3.69 -29.68 -4.78
N LYS A 169 2.91 -30.63 -4.28
CA LYS A 169 1.45 -30.56 -4.24
C LYS A 169 1.00 -29.64 -3.12
N LEU A 170 0.12 -28.69 -3.45
CA LEU A 170 -0.46 -27.76 -2.50
C LEU A 170 -1.73 -28.34 -1.87
N LYS A 171 -1.89 -28.20 -0.55
CA LYS A 171 -3.13 -28.51 0.14
C LYS A 171 -4.20 -27.48 -0.23
N ASP A 172 -5.33 -27.93 -0.71
CA ASP A 172 -6.48 -27.09 -1.09
C ASP A 172 -6.16 -25.93 -2.04
N ARG A 173 -5.09 -26.08 -2.85
CA ARG A 173 -4.56 -25.03 -3.75
C ARG A 173 -4.23 -23.75 -3.00
N THR A 174 -3.79 -23.82 -1.76
CA THR A 174 -3.50 -22.69 -0.90
C THR A 174 -2.00 -22.51 -0.74
N LEU A 175 -1.51 -21.30 -0.90
CA LEU A 175 -0.16 -20.92 -0.52
C LEU A 175 -0.15 -20.53 0.97
N ARG A 176 0.41 -21.43 1.78
CA ARG A 176 0.51 -21.23 3.23
C ARG A 176 1.39 -20.04 3.57
N ASN A 177 1.10 -19.44 4.73
CA ASN A 177 1.83 -18.30 5.29
C ASN A 177 1.80 -17.05 4.38
N THR A 178 0.66 -16.84 3.72
CA THR A 178 0.42 -15.63 2.92
C THR A 178 -0.70 -14.78 3.50
N ALA A 179 -1.12 -15.11 4.70
CA ALA A 179 -2.06 -14.33 5.50
C ALA A 179 -1.45 -13.01 5.97
N GLY A 180 -2.29 -12.05 6.30
CA GLY A 180 -1.84 -10.78 6.83
C GLY A 180 -2.96 -9.93 7.41
N ARG A 181 -2.56 -8.83 8.02
CA ARG A 181 -3.46 -7.83 8.59
C ARG A 181 -2.88 -6.44 8.44
N GLU A 182 -3.78 -5.47 8.27
CA GLU A 182 -3.43 -4.06 8.10
C GLU A 182 -4.32 -3.20 9.00
N HIS A 183 -3.72 -2.20 9.61
CA HIS A 183 -4.41 -1.22 10.43
C HIS A 183 -3.89 0.15 10.08
N ASP A 184 -4.76 1.00 9.56
CA ASP A 184 -4.40 2.34 9.15
C ASP A 184 -5.24 3.36 9.91
N GLY A 185 -4.62 4.48 10.23
CA GLY A 185 -5.29 5.61 10.84
C GLY A 185 -4.76 6.92 10.31
N SER A 186 -5.62 7.89 10.09
CA SER A 186 -5.20 9.25 9.77
C SER A 186 -6.13 10.30 10.38
N PHE A 187 -5.53 11.42 10.75
CA PHE A 187 -6.26 12.58 11.23
C PHE A 187 -5.68 13.85 10.61
N THR A 188 -6.55 14.71 10.09
CA THR A 188 -6.18 16.02 9.54
C THR A 188 -6.97 17.09 10.22
N LEU A 189 -6.29 18.16 10.63
CA LEU A 189 -6.89 19.39 11.09
C LEU A 189 -6.41 20.54 10.21
N GLY A 190 -7.33 21.35 9.70
CA GLY A 190 -6.97 22.45 8.82
C GLY A 190 -7.71 23.75 9.10
N TYR A 191 -7.12 24.83 8.63
CA TYR A 191 -7.62 26.19 8.73
C TYR A 191 -7.72 26.83 7.34
N LEU A 192 -8.80 27.53 7.09
CA LEU A 192 -9.09 28.27 5.86
C LEU A 192 -9.32 29.74 6.20
N GLY A 193 -8.29 30.56 6.03
CA GLY A 193 -8.39 32.02 6.06
C GLY A 193 -8.77 32.59 4.70
N TYR A 194 -8.76 33.91 4.60
CA TYR A 194 -9.07 34.61 3.35
C TYR A 194 -7.94 34.49 2.32
N HIS A 195 -6.69 34.61 2.79
CA HIS A 195 -5.49 34.50 1.95
C HIS A 195 -4.61 33.31 2.32
N PHE A 196 -4.98 32.55 3.35
CA PHE A 196 -4.12 31.53 3.92
C PHE A 196 -4.91 30.27 4.21
N ARG A 197 -4.39 29.17 3.70
CA ARG A 197 -4.82 27.80 4.06
C ARG A 197 -3.65 27.07 4.68
N THR A 198 -3.91 26.33 5.73
CA THR A 198 -2.93 25.37 6.27
C THR A 198 -3.65 24.15 6.81
N ASP A 199 -2.96 23.02 6.76
CA ASP A 199 -3.42 21.80 7.40
C ASP A 199 -2.24 21.00 7.97
N LEU A 200 -2.54 20.23 8.99
CA LEU A 200 -1.64 19.27 9.61
C LEU A 200 -2.30 17.89 9.56
N LYS A 201 -1.62 16.93 8.94
CA LYS A 201 -2.04 15.54 8.84
C LYS A 201 -1.08 14.65 9.60
N VAL A 202 -1.63 13.78 10.44
CA VAL A 202 -0.91 12.67 11.05
C VAL A 202 -1.51 11.39 10.52
N SER A 203 -0.69 10.46 10.06
CA SER A 203 -1.12 9.14 9.63
C SER A 203 -0.15 8.07 10.08
N ASP A 204 -0.69 6.90 10.43
CA ASP A 204 0.06 5.72 10.78
C ASP A 204 -0.53 4.53 10.02
N SER A 205 0.34 3.77 9.36
CA SER A 205 -0.02 2.57 8.62
C SER A 205 0.78 1.40 9.15
N TYR A 206 0.09 0.39 9.67
CA TYR A 206 0.70 -0.84 10.17
C TYR A 206 0.24 -2.02 9.33
N ALA A 207 1.20 -2.86 8.92
CA ALA A 207 0.94 -4.13 8.27
C ALA A 207 1.79 -5.24 8.87
N LYS A 208 1.19 -6.42 9.03
CA LYS A 208 1.90 -7.68 9.29
C LYS A 208 1.48 -8.68 8.21
N SER A 209 2.44 -9.32 7.55
CA SER A 209 2.17 -10.30 6.48
C SER A 209 3.22 -11.38 6.46
N GLY A 210 2.76 -12.60 6.29
CA GLY A 210 3.62 -13.75 6.04
C GLY A 210 4.06 -13.83 4.59
N PHE A 211 5.05 -14.68 4.35
CA PHE A 211 5.55 -15.02 3.03
C PHE A 211 5.58 -16.53 2.86
N PHE A 212 5.18 -17.01 1.69
CA PHE A 212 5.44 -18.39 1.33
C PHE A 212 6.96 -18.58 1.23
N ALA A 213 7.47 -19.68 1.81
CA ALA A 213 8.91 -19.88 2.00
C ALA A 213 9.74 -19.66 0.72
N ASN A 214 9.26 -20.14 -0.43
CA ASN A 214 9.95 -19.99 -1.72
C ASN A 214 10.10 -18.52 -2.17
N ALA A 215 9.24 -17.62 -1.73
CA ALA A 215 9.32 -16.20 -2.10
C ALA A 215 10.58 -15.52 -1.53
N HIS A 216 11.14 -16.06 -0.46
CA HIS A 216 12.39 -15.62 0.16
C HIS A 216 13.60 -16.53 -0.13
N GLY A 217 13.49 -17.43 -1.11
CA GLY A 217 14.56 -18.37 -1.43
C GLY A 217 14.80 -19.43 -0.35
N LEU A 218 13.87 -19.58 0.58
CA LEU A 218 13.92 -20.63 1.59
C LEU A 218 13.44 -21.95 1.02
N GLU A 219 13.96 -23.05 1.57
CA GLU A 219 13.49 -24.39 1.24
C GLU A 219 12.01 -24.55 1.61
N VAL A 220 11.21 -25.09 0.68
CA VAL A 220 9.82 -25.43 0.94
C VAL A 220 9.74 -26.77 1.64
N ARG A 221 9.29 -26.79 2.89
CA ARG A 221 9.09 -27.99 3.72
C ARG A 221 7.64 -28.46 3.68
N LEU A 222 7.38 -29.67 4.13
CA LEU A 222 6.03 -30.18 4.28
C LEU A 222 5.18 -29.28 5.21
N SER A 223 5.79 -28.75 6.28
CA SER A 223 5.13 -27.80 7.18
C SER A 223 4.72 -26.47 6.50
N ASP A 224 5.37 -26.11 5.39
CA ASP A 224 5.02 -24.92 4.62
C ASP A 224 3.84 -25.15 3.65
N ILE A 225 3.40 -26.39 3.51
CA ILE A 225 2.33 -26.80 2.61
C ILE A 225 1.11 -27.30 3.39
N ASP A 226 1.36 -28.11 4.40
CA ASP A 226 0.34 -28.69 5.27
C ASP A 226 0.49 -28.15 6.69
N TYR A 227 -0.55 -27.51 7.19
CA TYR A 227 -0.62 -26.94 8.53
C TYR A 227 -1.94 -27.31 9.21
N ASP A 228 -1.86 -27.52 10.49
CA ASP A 228 -3.00 -27.93 11.32
C ASP A 228 -3.78 -26.76 11.90
N ALA A 229 -3.21 -25.57 11.85
CA ALA A 229 -3.75 -24.34 12.41
C ALA A 229 -4.65 -23.58 11.41
N SER A 230 -4.92 -22.34 11.69
CA SER A 230 -5.78 -21.50 10.88
C SER A 230 -5.08 -20.94 9.64
N ARG A 231 -5.79 -20.84 8.52
CA ARG A 231 -5.33 -20.11 7.34
C ARG A 231 -5.07 -18.61 7.59
N ARG A 232 -5.35 -18.11 8.80
CA ARG A 232 -5.09 -16.72 9.22
C ARG A 232 -3.85 -16.58 10.09
N ASP A 233 -3.18 -17.68 10.40
CA ASP A 233 -1.94 -17.65 11.16
C ASP A 233 -0.81 -17.06 10.28
N ILE A 234 0.05 -16.31 10.93
CA ILE A 234 1.20 -15.67 10.28
C ILE A 234 2.44 -16.18 11.01
N ASP A 235 3.08 -17.15 10.39
CA ASP A 235 4.29 -17.79 10.88
C ASP A 235 5.55 -17.20 10.22
N LEU A 236 6.72 -17.73 10.55
CA LEU A 236 7.96 -17.39 9.87
C LEU A 236 8.01 -18.02 8.46
N PRO A 237 8.54 -17.31 7.46
CA PRO A 237 8.97 -15.92 7.49
C PRO A 237 7.81 -14.93 7.42
N TYR A 238 7.94 -13.82 8.12
CA TYR A 238 6.98 -12.71 8.03
C TYR A 238 7.66 -11.36 8.16
N GLN A 239 6.95 -10.31 7.74
CA GLN A 239 7.36 -8.94 8.00
C GLN A 239 6.30 -8.18 8.80
N THR A 240 6.76 -7.17 9.51
CA THR A 240 5.94 -6.10 10.06
C THR A 240 6.45 -4.77 9.56
N VAL A 241 5.54 -3.88 9.22
CA VAL A 241 5.87 -2.50 8.83
C VAL A 241 5.00 -1.55 9.62
N ASN A 242 5.59 -0.50 10.13
CA ASN A 242 4.88 0.64 10.69
C ASN A 242 5.42 1.91 10.04
N HIS A 243 4.53 2.70 9.42
CA HIS A 243 4.90 3.93 8.73
C HIS A 243 4.13 5.12 9.29
N LEU A 244 4.75 5.84 10.20
CA LEU A 244 4.24 7.09 10.74
C LEU A 244 4.63 8.27 9.82
N LYS A 245 3.65 9.11 9.50
CA LYS A 245 3.85 10.36 8.75
C LYS A 245 3.17 11.52 9.46
N ILE A 246 3.89 12.64 9.56
CA ILE A 246 3.36 13.92 10.03
C ILE A 246 3.65 14.91 8.91
N MET A 247 2.61 15.47 8.30
CA MET A 247 2.71 16.31 7.12
C MET A 247 1.95 17.61 7.36
N SER A 248 2.56 18.74 7.01
CA SER A 248 1.93 20.05 7.02
C SER A 248 2.00 20.66 5.63
N HIS A 249 0.87 21.15 5.17
CA HIS A 249 0.74 21.85 3.90
C HIS A 249 0.18 23.24 4.15
N SER A 250 0.79 24.25 3.56
CA SER A 250 0.36 25.65 3.72
C SER A 250 0.38 26.36 2.37
N VAL A 251 -0.66 27.10 2.09
CA VAL A 251 -0.80 27.93 0.89
C VAL A 251 -1.16 29.35 1.31
N TYR A 252 -0.41 30.31 0.83
CA TYR A 252 -0.70 31.73 0.98
C TYR A 252 -0.91 32.35 -0.40
N GLN A 253 -2.02 33.06 -0.58
CA GLN A 253 -2.36 33.67 -1.86
C GLN A 253 -2.80 35.13 -1.70
N VAL A 254 -2.11 36.04 -2.39
CA VAL A 254 -2.47 37.45 -2.49
C VAL A 254 -2.36 37.92 -3.92
N GLY A 255 -3.49 38.31 -4.51
CA GLY A 255 -3.53 38.65 -5.94
C GLY A 255 -3.07 37.47 -6.79
N ASN A 256 -2.05 37.68 -7.62
CA ASN A 256 -1.46 36.67 -8.48
C ASN A 256 -0.30 35.91 -7.82
N LEU A 257 0.07 36.26 -6.58
CA LEU A 257 1.14 35.58 -5.86
C LEU A 257 0.57 34.38 -5.09
N VAL A 258 1.09 33.20 -5.38
CA VAL A 258 0.83 31.98 -4.63
C VAL A 258 2.13 31.46 -4.07
N ILE A 259 2.19 31.29 -2.75
CA ILE A 259 3.31 30.66 -2.04
C ILE A 259 2.77 29.37 -1.41
N GLU A 260 3.39 28.26 -1.75
CA GLU A 260 3.06 26.94 -1.22
C GLU A 260 4.26 26.36 -0.48
N GLY A 261 4.02 25.76 0.68
CA GLY A 261 5.03 25.11 1.50
C GLY A 261 4.55 23.80 2.05
N ASN A 262 5.39 22.77 1.93
CA ASN A 262 5.16 21.44 2.46
C ASN A 262 6.28 21.08 3.43
N LEU A 263 5.92 20.58 4.61
CA LEU A 263 6.86 20.03 5.58
C LEU A 263 6.38 18.63 5.98
N ALA A 264 7.32 17.70 6.08
CA ALA A 264 6.98 16.34 6.49
C ALA A 264 8.07 15.72 7.37
N TYR A 265 7.60 14.91 8.30
CA TYR A 265 8.39 13.92 9.02
C TYR A 265 7.83 12.53 8.68
N GLN A 266 8.70 11.60 8.32
CA GLN A 266 8.35 10.21 8.05
C GLN A 266 9.26 9.28 8.82
N ASN A 267 8.67 8.24 9.40
CA ASN A 267 9.40 7.15 10.07
C ASN A 267 8.83 5.83 9.60
N ASN A 268 9.61 5.07 8.86
CA ASN A 268 9.25 3.72 8.42
C ASN A 268 10.07 2.69 9.18
N LEU A 269 9.42 1.93 10.04
CA LEU A 269 10.02 0.83 10.77
C LEU A 269 9.57 -0.50 10.16
N ARG A 270 10.48 -1.13 9.42
CA ARG A 270 10.28 -2.47 8.85
C ARG A 270 11.11 -3.49 9.62
N LYS A 271 10.49 -4.63 9.91
CA LYS A 271 11.15 -5.79 10.51
C LYS A 271 10.79 -7.01 9.69
N GLU A 272 11.81 -7.74 9.26
CA GLU A 272 11.67 -9.03 8.60
C GLU A 272 12.22 -10.10 9.53
N LEU A 273 11.44 -11.13 9.74
CA LEU A 273 11.78 -12.23 10.64
C LEU A 273 11.72 -13.52 9.84
N SER A 274 12.81 -14.27 9.89
CA SER A 274 12.93 -15.60 9.27
C SER A 274 13.53 -16.58 10.25
N GLU A 275 13.37 -17.86 9.97
CA GLU A 275 14.14 -18.87 10.69
C GLU A 275 15.63 -18.70 10.37
N PRO A 276 16.52 -18.98 11.35
CA PRO A 276 17.96 -18.97 11.09
C PRO A 276 18.30 -20.03 10.02
N VAL A 277 18.82 -19.57 8.90
CA VAL A 277 19.31 -20.46 7.84
C VAL A 277 20.83 -20.44 7.85
N SER A 278 21.46 -21.60 7.88
CA SER A 278 22.90 -21.70 7.76
C SER A 278 23.32 -21.29 6.34
N HIS A 279 24.12 -20.27 6.19
CA HIS A 279 24.69 -19.89 4.91
C HIS A 279 25.56 -21.03 4.37
N GLY A 280 25.25 -21.51 3.18
CA GLY A 280 25.98 -22.60 2.51
C GLY A 280 25.29 -23.95 2.57
N TYR A 281 24.08 -24.05 3.12
CA TYR A 281 23.28 -25.26 3.04
C TYR A 281 22.60 -25.35 1.66
N MET A 282 23.04 -26.29 0.84
CA MET A 282 22.26 -26.68 -0.33
C MET A 282 21.21 -27.70 0.13
N PRO A 283 19.90 -27.42 -0.05
CA PRO A 283 18.89 -28.41 0.30
C PRO A 283 19.08 -29.69 -0.54
N VAL A 284 19.13 -30.81 0.13
CA VAL A 284 19.10 -32.11 -0.55
C VAL A 284 17.66 -32.36 -0.95
N PRO A 285 17.35 -32.61 -2.25
CA PRO A 285 16.00 -32.96 -2.66
C PRO A 285 15.49 -34.13 -1.83
N PRO A 286 14.25 -34.13 -1.34
CA PRO A 286 13.67 -35.30 -0.72
C PRO A 286 13.67 -36.45 -1.71
N GLY A 287 14.30 -37.58 -1.33
CA GLY A 287 14.40 -38.79 -2.10
C GLY A 287 13.07 -39.51 -2.29
#